data_fa671adb2df28fe1730fec57ec3442fd
#
_entry.id   fa671adb2df28fe1730fec57ec3442fd
#
_cell.length_a   1.000
_cell.length_b   1.000
_cell.length_c   1.000
_cell.angle_alpha   90.00
_cell.angle_beta   90.00
_cell.angle_gamma   90.00
#
_symmetry.space_group_name_H-M   'P 1'
#
loop_
_entity.id
_entity.type
_entity.pdbx_description
1 polymer ?
#
loop_
_entity_poly.entity_id
_entity_poly.type
_entity_poly.pdbx_seq_one_letter_code
_entity_poly.pdbx_strand_id
1 'polypeptide(L)'
;MGDMPYSKKINPKTKAIVAIFVLVIIGVIIGYVISIFSLEIIITELNKLPIQINPVRIDRSINYYTGALICLGIEITFLIGLLYVYTDSFLKTKSRFLIGLNMFIIALFIKSLLSVFSLHSIANDYIRVSPYVSRTFLTPGFNELNFVVYTFEIIALGILLYLSME
;
A
#
# COMPACT_ATOMS: atom_id res chain seq x y z
N MET A 1 50.40 11.18 -14.29
CA MET A 1 49.58 9.97 -14.10
C MET A 1 48.64 10.28 -12.94
N GLY A 2 47.45 10.71 -13.26
CA GLY A 2 46.48 11.17 -12.25
C GLY A 2 45.73 9.99 -11.68
N ASP A 3 45.76 9.84 -10.36
CA ASP A 3 44.98 8.86 -9.61
C ASP A 3 43.49 9.11 -9.84
N MET A 4 42.83 8.15 -10.49
CA MET A 4 41.36 8.17 -10.58
C MET A 4 40.78 8.02 -9.17
N PRO A 5 39.79 8.86 -8.78
CA PRO A 5 39.18 8.79 -7.45
C PRO A 5 38.53 7.43 -7.28
N TYR A 6 38.95 6.71 -6.24
CA TYR A 6 38.33 5.46 -5.78
C TYR A 6 36.82 5.63 -5.67
N SER A 7 36.09 5.01 -6.56
CA SER A 7 34.65 4.88 -6.45
C SER A 7 34.33 4.07 -5.17
N LYS A 8 33.92 4.78 -4.12
CA LYS A 8 33.56 4.21 -2.81
C LYS A 8 32.41 3.23 -3.04
N LYS A 9 32.71 1.92 -3.12
CA LYS A 9 31.70 0.87 -3.24
C LYS A 9 30.77 0.96 -2.03
N ILE A 10 29.53 1.42 -2.25
CA ILE A 10 28.52 1.52 -1.21
C ILE A 10 28.22 0.09 -0.70
N ASN A 11 28.21 -0.08 0.63
CA ASN A 11 27.91 -1.36 1.27
C ASN A 11 26.55 -1.89 0.80
N PRO A 12 26.41 -3.20 0.45
CA PRO A 12 25.15 -3.80 0.03
C PRO A 12 23.98 -3.49 0.98
N LYS A 13 24.20 -3.55 2.28
CA LYS A 13 23.20 -3.20 3.31
C LYS A 13 22.70 -1.77 3.20
N THR A 14 23.60 -0.82 2.94
CA THR A 14 23.24 0.59 2.75
C THR A 14 22.40 0.77 1.49
N LYS A 15 22.71 0.05 0.40
CA LYS A 15 21.90 0.09 -0.83
C LYS A 15 20.49 -0.44 -0.60
N ALA A 16 20.35 -1.55 0.13
CA ALA A 16 19.05 -2.12 0.46
C ALA A 16 18.18 -1.14 1.28
N ILE A 17 18.74 -0.56 2.32
CA ILE A 17 18.04 0.42 3.17
C ILE A 17 17.60 1.64 2.35
N VAL A 18 18.48 2.19 1.51
CA VAL A 18 18.17 3.35 0.66
C VAL A 18 17.04 2.99 -0.34
N ALA A 19 17.11 1.81 -0.96
CA ALA A 19 16.07 1.36 -1.88
C ALA A 19 14.71 1.22 -1.19
N ILE A 20 14.66 0.61 -0.01
CA ILE A 20 13.43 0.50 0.80
C ILE A 20 12.88 1.88 1.12
N PHE A 21 13.74 2.82 1.56
CA PHE A 21 13.30 4.18 1.90
C PHE A 21 12.71 4.92 0.69
N VAL A 22 13.32 4.79 -0.48
CA VAL A 22 12.80 5.36 -1.73
C VAL A 22 11.45 4.76 -2.10
N LEU A 23 11.30 3.43 -2.00
CA LEU A 23 10.04 2.75 -2.28
C LEU A 23 8.94 3.17 -1.32
N VAL A 24 9.24 3.36 -0.03
CA VAL A 24 8.29 3.91 0.95
C VAL A 24 7.82 5.30 0.54
N ILE A 25 8.72 6.20 0.19
CA ILE A 25 8.35 7.57 -0.24
C ILE A 25 7.43 7.52 -1.47
N ILE A 26 7.78 6.73 -2.48
CA ILE A 26 6.97 6.56 -3.69
C ILE A 26 5.59 6.00 -3.32
N GLY A 27 5.53 4.98 -2.47
CA GLY A 27 4.30 4.35 -2.01
C GLY A 27 3.39 5.31 -1.25
N VAL A 28 3.95 6.13 -0.36
CA VAL A 28 3.21 7.18 0.36
C VAL A 28 2.60 8.19 -0.62
N ILE A 29 3.36 8.65 -1.60
CA ILE A 29 2.86 9.60 -2.61
C ILE A 29 1.70 8.98 -3.40
N ILE A 30 1.87 7.75 -3.91
CA ILE A 30 0.82 7.05 -4.67
C ILE A 30 -0.43 6.85 -3.81
N GLY A 31 -0.30 6.32 -2.60
CA GLY A 31 -1.41 6.07 -1.69
C GLY A 31 -2.14 7.35 -1.30
N TYR A 32 -1.40 8.44 -1.06
CA TYR A 32 -1.99 9.74 -0.74
C TYR A 32 -2.77 10.33 -1.93
N VAL A 33 -2.24 10.26 -3.15
CA VAL A 33 -2.93 10.72 -4.36
C VAL A 33 -4.23 9.92 -4.56
N ILE A 34 -4.19 8.59 -4.45
CA ILE A 34 -5.39 7.74 -4.54
C ILE A 34 -6.40 8.13 -3.46
N SER A 35 -5.93 8.42 -2.24
CA SER A 35 -6.80 8.82 -1.13
C SER A 35 -7.54 10.13 -1.42
N ILE A 36 -6.88 11.14 -1.96
CA ILE A 36 -7.51 12.43 -2.30
C ILE A 36 -8.66 12.21 -3.30
N PHE A 37 -8.40 11.52 -4.41
CA PHE A 37 -9.44 11.24 -5.41
C PHE A 37 -10.60 10.42 -4.84
N SER A 38 -10.30 9.44 -4.01
CA SER A 38 -11.31 8.58 -3.40
C SER A 38 -12.17 9.35 -2.38
N LEU A 39 -11.56 10.20 -1.57
CA LEU A 39 -12.25 11.02 -0.57
C LEU A 39 -13.16 12.08 -1.20
N GLU A 40 -12.75 12.70 -2.28
CA GLU A 40 -13.57 13.69 -2.99
C GLU A 40 -14.90 13.08 -3.43
N ILE A 41 -14.88 11.86 -3.97
CA ILE A 41 -16.09 11.11 -4.37
C ILE A 41 -16.93 10.78 -3.14
N ILE A 42 -16.32 10.24 -2.07
CA ILE A 42 -17.01 9.85 -0.84
C ILE A 42 -17.67 11.05 -0.16
N ILE A 43 -16.98 12.19 -0.03
CA ILE A 43 -17.51 13.40 0.61
C ILE A 43 -18.65 13.98 -0.22
N THR A 44 -18.53 13.96 -1.56
CA THR A 44 -19.59 14.44 -2.45
C THR A 44 -20.86 13.62 -2.29
N GLU A 45 -20.77 12.30 -2.16
CA GLU A 45 -21.93 11.42 -1.93
C GLU A 45 -22.50 11.59 -0.51
N LEU A 46 -21.65 11.73 0.51
CA LEU A 46 -22.08 11.98 1.89
C LEU A 46 -22.88 13.28 2.03
N ASN A 47 -22.48 14.33 1.33
CA ASN A 47 -23.17 15.64 1.39
C ASN A 47 -24.57 15.60 0.75
N LYS A 48 -24.88 14.61 -0.06
CA LYS A 48 -26.23 14.41 -0.63
C LYS A 48 -27.21 13.77 0.35
N LEU A 49 -26.72 13.19 1.44
CA LEU A 49 -27.57 12.47 2.40
C LEU A 49 -28.17 13.45 3.42
N PRO A 50 -29.49 13.35 3.72
CA PRO A 50 -30.18 14.22 4.69
C PRO A 50 -29.91 13.76 6.14
N ILE A 51 -28.67 13.46 6.50
CA ILE A 51 -28.32 12.91 7.83
C ILE A 51 -27.37 13.84 8.52
N GLN A 52 -27.70 14.22 9.77
CA GLN A 52 -26.75 14.86 10.68
C GLN A 52 -25.79 13.79 11.24
N ILE A 53 -24.59 13.69 10.67
CA ILE A 53 -23.53 12.80 11.15
C ILE A 53 -22.63 13.59 12.09
N ASN A 54 -22.22 12.97 13.19
CA ASN A 54 -21.28 13.58 14.13
C ASN A 54 -19.92 13.82 13.44
N PRO A 55 -19.47 15.09 13.29
CA PRO A 55 -18.26 15.44 12.54
C PRO A 55 -17.01 14.73 13.07
N VAL A 56 -16.87 14.57 14.37
CA VAL A 56 -15.69 13.91 15.00
C VAL A 56 -15.55 12.44 14.57
N ARG A 57 -16.66 11.75 14.35
CA ARG A 57 -16.62 10.35 13.88
C ARG A 57 -16.23 10.25 12.42
N ILE A 58 -16.68 11.19 11.60
CA ILE A 58 -16.31 11.27 10.18
C ILE A 58 -14.81 11.49 10.05
N ASP A 59 -14.26 12.49 10.73
CA ASP A 59 -12.83 12.83 10.67
C ASP A 59 -11.96 11.64 11.05
N ARG A 60 -12.33 10.93 12.11
CA ARG A 60 -11.59 9.75 12.55
C ARG A 60 -11.62 8.62 11.51
N SER A 61 -12.78 8.34 10.95
CA SER A 61 -12.94 7.30 9.91
C SER A 61 -12.18 7.65 8.63
N ILE A 62 -12.21 8.91 8.20
CA ILE A 62 -11.46 9.42 7.05
C ILE A 62 -9.96 9.26 7.27
N ASN A 63 -9.45 9.57 8.45
CA ASN A 63 -8.03 9.42 8.77
C ASN A 63 -7.56 7.96 8.66
N TYR A 64 -8.31 7.00 9.19
CA TYR A 64 -7.98 5.57 9.06
C TYR A 64 -8.12 5.08 7.61
N TYR A 65 -9.12 5.54 6.88
CA TYR A 65 -9.29 5.22 5.46
C TYR A 65 -8.10 5.73 4.63
N THR A 66 -7.70 6.97 4.84
CA THR A 66 -6.52 7.57 4.21
C THR A 66 -5.25 6.79 4.58
N GLY A 67 -5.09 6.47 5.86
CA GLY A 67 -3.98 5.65 6.33
C GLY A 67 -3.93 4.28 5.67
N ALA A 68 -5.06 3.60 5.53
CA ALA A 68 -5.15 2.30 4.86
C ALA A 68 -4.75 2.38 3.37
N LEU A 69 -5.18 3.43 2.65
CA LEU A 69 -4.78 3.64 1.25
C LEU A 69 -3.30 3.98 1.09
N ILE A 70 -2.72 4.74 2.02
CA ILE A 70 -1.27 4.99 2.04
C ILE A 70 -0.51 3.67 2.28
N CYS A 71 -0.96 2.85 3.22
CA CYS A 71 -0.38 1.54 3.46
C CYS A 71 -0.44 0.66 2.21
N LEU A 72 -1.59 0.58 1.53
CA LEU A 72 -1.72 -0.17 0.27
C LEU A 72 -0.79 0.38 -0.83
N GLY A 73 -0.59 1.70 -0.91
CA GLY A 73 0.38 2.31 -1.81
C GLY A 73 1.81 1.82 -1.55
N ILE A 74 2.23 1.77 -0.28
CA ILE A 74 3.54 1.25 0.11
C ILE A 74 3.65 -0.26 -0.18
N GLU A 75 2.61 -1.04 0.12
CA GLU A 75 2.54 -2.47 -0.17
C GLU A 75 2.76 -2.75 -1.66
N ILE A 76 2.05 -2.04 -2.54
CA ILE A 76 2.17 -2.17 -4.00
C ILE A 76 3.60 -1.87 -4.46
N THR A 77 4.23 -0.80 -3.96
CA THR A 77 5.60 -0.45 -4.34
C THR A 77 6.63 -1.47 -3.85
N PHE A 78 6.44 -2.06 -2.67
CA PHE A 78 7.28 -3.14 -2.17
C PHE A 78 7.15 -4.40 -3.00
N LEU A 79 5.93 -4.78 -3.41
CA LEU A 79 5.68 -5.93 -4.28
C LEU A 79 6.33 -5.75 -5.65
N ILE A 80 6.28 -4.54 -6.22
CA ILE A 80 7.01 -4.22 -7.47
C ILE A 80 8.52 -4.37 -7.27
N GLY A 81 9.06 -3.86 -6.16
CA GLY A 81 10.48 -4.01 -5.81
C GLY A 81 10.91 -5.47 -5.67
N LEU A 82 10.11 -6.28 -4.96
CA LEU A 82 10.33 -7.72 -4.80
C LEU A 82 10.26 -8.46 -6.15
N LEU A 83 9.24 -8.15 -6.97
CA LEU A 83 9.09 -8.75 -8.28
C LEU A 83 10.32 -8.46 -9.17
N TYR A 84 10.84 -7.23 -9.12
CA TYR A 84 12.05 -6.88 -9.86
C TYR A 84 13.27 -7.69 -9.39
N VAL A 85 13.52 -7.76 -8.07
CA VAL A 85 14.67 -8.47 -7.50
C VAL A 85 14.62 -9.96 -7.80
N TYR A 86 13.45 -10.59 -7.61
CA TYR A 86 13.32 -12.03 -7.83
C TYR A 86 13.28 -12.41 -9.32
N THR A 87 12.76 -11.54 -10.19
CA THR A 87 12.83 -11.75 -11.65
C THR A 87 14.28 -11.65 -12.14
N ASP A 88 15.05 -10.66 -11.70
CA ASP A 88 16.47 -10.56 -12.05
C ASP A 88 17.27 -11.79 -11.55
N SER A 89 17.01 -12.23 -10.33
CA SER A 89 17.61 -13.44 -9.77
C SER A 89 17.21 -14.69 -10.54
N PHE A 90 15.95 -14.80 -10.97
CA PHE A 90 15.47 -15.93 -11.78
C PHE A 90 16.14 -15.97 -13.15
N LEU A 91 16.29 -14.83 -13.83
CA LEU A 91 16.95 -14.76 -15.14
C LEU A 91 18.40 -15.24 -15.07
N LYS A 92 19.08 -15.02 -13.93
CA LYS A 92 20.47 -15.44 -13.71
C LYS A 92 20.61 -16.91 -13.34
N THR A 93 19.71 -17.44 -12.49
CA THR A 93 19.86 -18.79 -11.91
C THR A 93 18.97 -19.84 -12.55
N LYS A 94 17.88 -19.44 -13.23
CA LYS A 94 16.83 -20.31 -13.84
C LYS A 94 16.24 -21.33 -12.82
N SER A 95 16.24 -20.98 -11.54
CA SER A 95 15.76 -21.86 -10.47
C SER A 95 14.23 -21.98 -10.51
N ARG A 96 13.70 -23.22 -10.46
CA ARG A 96 12.26 -23.50 -10.39
C ARG A 96 11.61 -22.92 -9.13
N PHE A 97 12.34 -22.84 -8.03
CA PHE A 97 11.87 -22.23 -6.79
C PHE A 97 11.54 -20.75 -6.99
N LEU A 98 12.38 -20.00 -7.72
CA LEU A 98 12.14 -18.57 -7.98
C LEU A 98 10.92 -18.33 -8.88
N ILE A 99 10.53 -19.28 -9.74
CA ILE A 99 9.26 -19.20 -10.48
C ILE A 99 8.08 -19.21 -9.52
N GLY A 100 8.05 -20.17 -8.59
CA GLY A 100 6.99 -20.27 -7.58
C GLY A 100 6.89 -19.00 -6.72
N LEU A 101 8.03 -18.46 -6.31
CA LEU A 101 8.09 -17.24 -5.54
C LEU A 101 7.59 -16.01 -6.32
N ASN A 102 7.97 -15.87 -7.60
CA ASN A 102 7.46 -14.81 -8.47
C ASN A 102 5.94 -14.92 -8.65
N MET A 103 5.41 -16.13 -8.88
CA MET A 103 3.96 -16.35 -8.99
C MET A 103 3.22 -15.95 -7.70
N PHE A 104 3.81 -16.26 -6.53
CA PHE A 104 3.26 -15.86 -5.24
C PHE A 104 3.24 -14.32 -5.08
N ILE A 105 4.33 -13.63 -5.45
CA ILE A 105 4.39 -12.16 -5.39
C ILE A 105 3.37 -11.53 -6.36
N ILE A 106 3.19 -12.10 -7.56
CA ILE A 106 2.16 -11.64 -8.51
C ILE A 106 0.76 -11.82 -7.89
N ALA A 107 0.48 -12.93 -7.24
CA ALA A 107 -0.81 -13.14 -6.57
C ALA A 107 -1.06 -12.11 -5.45
N LEU A 108 -0.03 -11.80 -4.64
CA LEU A 108 -0.12 -10.74 -3.63
C LEU A 108 -0.33 -9.36 -4.28
N PHE A 109 0.34 -9.09 -5.38
CA PHE A 109 0.17 -7.82 -6.12
C PHE A 109 -1.27 -7.65 -6.63
N ILE A 110 -1.84 -8.70 -7.22
CA ILE A 110 -3.26 -8.70 -7.64
C ILE A 110 -4.18 -8.51 -6.43
N LYS A 111 -3.91 -9.19 -5.30
CA LYS A 111 -4.66 -9.01 -4.04
C LYS A 111 -4.64 -7.55 -3.59
N SER A 112 -3.48 -6.88 -3.60
CA SER A 112 -3.34 -5.49 -3.17
C SER A 112 -4.10 -4.54 -4.10
N LEU A 113 -4.05 -4.75 -5.42
CA LEU A 113 -4.85 -3.99 -6.37
C LEU A 113 -6.35 -4.15 -6.12
N LEU A 114 -6.81 -5.40 -5.94
CA LEU A 114 -8.22 -5.69 -5.61
C LEU A 114 -8.64 -5.06 -4.28
N SER A 115 -7.73 -4.97 -3.29
CA SER A 115 -8.00 -4.31 -2.01
C SER A 115 -8.24 -2.81 -2.17
N VAL A 116 -7.50 -2.11 -3.04
CA VAL A 116 -7.76 -0.70 -3.37
C VAL A 116 -9.16 -0.53 -3.97
N PHE A 117 -9.49 -1.35 -4.98
CA PHE A 117 -10.82 -1.31 -5.60
C PHE A 117 -11.93 -1.67 -4.62
N SER A 118 -11.72 -2.67 -3.76
CA SER A 118 -12.68 -3.10 -2.76
C SER A 118 -12.96 -2.01 -1.73
N LEU A 119 -11.92 -1.36 -1.20
CA LEU A 119 -12.08 -0.24 -0.27
C LEU A 119 -12.88 0.90 -0.88
N HIS A 120 -12.61 1.24 -2.14
CA HIS A 120 -13.32 2.31 -2.83
C HIS A 120 -14.78 1.92 -3.15
N SER A 121 -15.03 0.71 -3.68
CA SER A 121 -16.36 0.21 -4.03
C SER A 121 -17.24 0.06 -2.79
N ILE A 122 -16.70 -0.56 -1.73
CA ILE A 122 -17.41 -0.72 -0.46
C ILE A 122 -17.79 0.65 0.10
N ALA A 123 -16.87 1.62 0.13
CA ALA A 123 -17.18 2.96 0.60
C ALA A 123 -18.32 3.61 -0.18
N ASN A 124 -18.31 3.49 -1.51
CA ASN A 124 -19.32 4.08 -2.39
C ASN A 124 -20.67 3.38 -2.29
N ASP A 125 -20.69 2.04 -2.25
CA ASP A 125 -21.92 1.26 -2.16
C ASP A 125 -22.59 1.41 -0.80
N TYR A 126 -21.84 1.44 0.29
CA TYR A 126 -22.39 1.67 1.64
C TYR A 126 -23.08 3.04 1.76
N ILE A 127 -22.54 4.07 1.09
CA ILE A 127 -23.14 5.40 1.11
C ILE A 127 -24.45 5.43 0.31
N ARG A 128 -24.53 4.70 -0.81
CA ARG A 128 -25.71 4.70 -1.71
C ARG A 128 -26.89 3.86 -1.23
N VAL A 129 -26.62 2.73 -0.55
CA VAL A 129 -27.67 1.72 -0.29
C VAL A 129 -28.54 2.07 0.90
N SER A 130 -28.04 2.70 1.94
CA SER A 130 -28.86 3.09 3.10
C SER A 130 -28.18 4.07 4.03
N PRO A 131 -28.92 5.06 4.56
CA PRO A 131 -28.45 5.93 5.63
C PRO A 131 -28.01 5.19 6.91
N TYR A 132 -28.59 4.01 7.18
CA TYR A 132 -28.20 3.17 8.31
C TYR A 132 -26.89 2.44 8.08
N VAL A 133 -26.60 2.04 6.85
CA VAL A 133 -25.37 1.32 6.47
C VAL A 133 -24.18 2.27 6.37
N SER A 134 -24.39 3.53 5.99
CA SER A 134 -23.35 4.56 6.04
C SER A 134 -22.78 4.77 7.46
N ARG A 135 -23.60 4.50 8.52
CA ARG A 135 -23.12 4.47 9.89
C ARG A 135 -22.08 3.37 10.14
N THR A 136 -22.19 2.22 9.46
CA THR A 136 -21.26 1.10 9.63
C THR A 136 -19.88 1.40 8.99
N PHE A 137 -19.86 2.03 7.81
CA PHE A 137 -18.61 2.52 7.20
C PHE A 137 -17.91 3.58 8.06
N LEU A 138 -18.71 4.42 8.72
CA LEU A 138 -18.22 5.47 9.62
C LEU A 138 -17.93 4.93 11.04
N THR A 139 -18.16 3.63 11.30
CA THR A 139 -17.68 3.02 12.55
C THR A 139 -16.15 2.89 12.50
N PRO A 140 -15.44 3.43 13.50
CA PRO A 140 -13.98 3.41 13.51
C PRO A 140 -13.39 2.00 13.31
N GLY A 141 -14.02 0.97 13.84
CA GLY A 141 -13.49 -0.39 13.89
C GLY A 141 -13.17 -1.04 12.53
N PHE A 142 -13.96 -0.76 11.47
CA PHE A 142 -13.69 -1.36 10.15
C PHE A 142 -12.44 -0.79 9.50
N ASN A 143 -12.32 0.54 9.47
CA ASN A 143 -11.17 1.21 8.88
C ASN A 143 -9.90 1.05 9.73
N GLU A 144 -10.05 1.01 11.07
CA GLU A 144 -8.95 0.69 12.00
C GLU A 144 -8.38 -0.70 11.73
N LEU A 145 -9.24 -1.71 11.58
CA LEU A 145 -8.80 -3.08 11.32
C LEU A 145 -8.03 -3.19 10.00
N ASN A 146 -8.56 -2.59 8.93
CA ASN A 146 -7.89 -2.58 7.63
C ASN A 146 -6.53 -1.88 7.72
N PHE A 147 -6.44 -0.74 8.38
CA PHE A 147 -5.19 -0.03 8.60
C PHE A 147 -4.16 -0.89 9.34
N VAL A 148 -4.57 -1.58 10.39
CA VAL A 148 -3.68 -2.48 11.15
C VAL A 148 -3.21 -3.64 10.30
N VAL A 149 -4.10 -4.32 9.56
CA VAL A 149 -3.76 -5.44 8.68
C VAL A 149 -2.72 -5.02 7.63
N TYR A 150 -2.97 -3.93 6.91
CA TYR A 150 -2.02 -3.46 5.89
C TYR A 150 -0.69 -2.99 6.49
N THR A 151 -0.69 -2.44 7.70
CA THR A 151 0.54 -2.09 8.39
C THR A 151 1.41 -3.33 8.67
N PHE A 152 0.81 -4.43 9.12
CA PHE A 152 1.54 -5.69 9.31
C PHE A 152 2.05 -6.28 7.98
N GLU A 153 1.27 -6.19 6.91
CA GLU A 153 1.68 -6.63 5.58
C GLU A 153 2.90 -5.85 5.07
N ILE A 154 2.92 -4.53 5.24
CA ILE A 154 4.08 -3.69 4.89
C ILE A 154 5.34 -4.10 5.67
N ILE A 155 5.22 -4.32 6.97
CA ILE A 155 6.34 -4.73 7.80
C ILE A 155 6.91 -6.06 7.30
N ALA A 156 6.05 -7.04 7.05
CA ALA A 156 6.45 -8.35 6.54
C ALA A 156 7.14 -8.25 5.16
N LEU A 157 6.57 -7.48 4.23
CA LEU A 157 7.15 -7.25 2.90
C LEU A 157 8.45 -6.46 2.97
N GLY A 158 8.55 -5.48 3.87
CA GLY A 158 9.79 -4.72 4.10
C GLY A 158 10.93 -5.60 4.59
N ILE A 159 10.66 -6.52 5.53
CA ILE A 159 11.63 -7.52 5.99
C ILE A 159 12.04 -8.45 4.83
N LEU A 160 11.06 -8.95 4.06
CA LEU A 160 11.33 -9.83 2.93
C LEU A 160 12.17 -9.13 1.86
N LEU A 161 11.87 -7.87 1.56
CA LEU A 161 12.62 -7.07 0.60
C LEU A 161 14.05 -6.81 1.08
N TYR A 162 14.24 -6.48 2.36
CA TYR A 162 15.56 -6.31 2.94
C TYR A 162 16.41 -7.57 2.80
N LEU A 163 15.85 -8.73 3.21
CA LEU A 163 16.54 -10.02 3.11
C LEU A 163 16.84 -10.44 1.67
N SER A 164 16.01 -10.05 0.72
CA SER A 164 16.21 -10.38 -0.70
C SER A 164 17.31 -9.55 -1.38
N MET A 165 17.69 -8.43 -0.79
CA MET A 165 18.72 -7.52 -1.31
C MET A 165 20.09 -7.67 -0.62
N GLU A 166 20.17 -8.44 0.48
CA GLU A 166 21.41 -8.73 1.22
C GLU A 166 22.19 -9.89 0.61
#